data_9197337405811f0b3cde29fdb0391bce
#
_entry.id   9197337405811f0b3cde29fdb0391bce
#
_cell.length_a   1.000
_cell.length_b   1.000
_cell.length_c   1.000
_cell.angle_alpha   90.00
_cell.angle_beta   90.00
_cell.angle_gamma   90.00
#
_symmetry.space_group_name_H-M   'P 1'
#
loop_
_entity.id
_entity.type
_entity.pdbx_description
1 polymer ?
#
loop_
_entity_poly.entity_id
_entity_poly.type
_entity_poly.pdbx_seq_one_letter_code
_entity_poly.pdbx_strand_id
1 'polypeptide(L)'
;MAAMRIYSDWNTRSSDNSEQIDPYRKYLFICEGENTEVWYFRHLIEIRKELGINPLIDIQLLERTEEDKTNSNPKKLIEYANAIIRTPSKFNFDVNRDKIVLVFDADIYQEKLESYRRILNDAKEFILAISNPCFELFLLLHV
;
A
#
# COMPACT_ATOMS: atom_id res chain seq x y z
N MET A 1 -4.19 4.79 17.89
CA MET A 1 -3.72 4.34 16.57
C MET A 1 -2.21 4.42 16.57
N ALA A 2 -1.55 3.32 16.27
CA ALA A 2 -0.10 3.30 16.21
C ALA A 2 0.41 4.29 15.15
N ALA A 3 1.58 4.87 15.37
CA ALA A 3 2.20 5.74 14.40
C ALA A 3 2.55 4.94 13.14
N MET A 4 2.05 5.35 12.00
CA MET A 4 2.35 4.74 10.71
C MET A 4 3.41 5.57 9.99
N ARG A 5 4.34 4.89 9.35
CA ARG A 5 5.38 5.51 8.55
C ARG A 5 5.08 5.36 7.07
N ILE A 6 5.16 6.45 6.33
CA ILE A 6 5.03 6.43 4.88
C ILE A 6 6.43 6.39 4.27
N TYR A 7 6.67 5.39 3.43
CA TYR A 7 7.85 5.28 2.62
C TYR A 7 7.57 5.78 1.21
N SER A 8 8.38 6.73 0.74
CA SER A 8 8.34 7.27 -0.61
C SER A 8 9.70 7.84 -0.97
N ASP A 9 10.10 7.75 -2.23
CA ASP A 9 11.29 8.42 -2.76
C ASP A 9 11.03 9.88 -3.18
N TRP A 10 9.77 10.30 -3.15
CA TRP A 10 9.37 11.64 -3.56
C TRP A 10 10.02 12.74 -2.72
N ASN A 11 10.15 12.52 -1.43
CA ASN A 11 10.73 13.49 -0.49
C ASN A 11 12.27 13.49 -0.44
N THR A 12 12.94 12.55 -1.10
CA THR A 12 14.41 12.46 -1.07
C THR A 12 15.09 13.40 -2.06
N ARG A 13 14.32 14.11 -2.88
CA ARG A 13 14.82 15.08 -3.87
C ARG A 13 15.07 16.50 -3.32
N SER A 14 15.12 16.66 -2.01
CA SER A 14 15.23 17.98 -1.36
C SER A 14 16.60 18.69 -1.53
N SER A 15 17.55 18.09 -2.25
CA SER A 15 18.87 18.71 -2.46
C SER A 15 18.96 19.63 -3.69
N ASP A 16 17.96 19.62 -4.56
CA ASP A 16 17.90 20.53 -5.69
C ASP A 16 16.92 21.67 -5.39
N ASN A 17 17.38 22.91 -5.57
CA ASN A 17 16.56 24.14 -5.49
C ASN A 17 15.48 24.22 -6.61
N SER A 18 15.04 23.10 -7.14
CA SER A 18 13.94 23.04 -8.09
C SER A 18 12.61 23.07 -7.32
N GLU A 19 11.66 23.87 -7.79
CA GLU A 19 10.30 23.91 -7.26
C GLU A 19 9.77 22.49 -7.13
N GLN A 20 9.29 22.17 -5.93
CA GLN A 20 8.70 20.86 -5.64
C GLN A 20 7.42 20.70 -6.47
N ILE A 21 7.47 19.88 -7.51
CA ILE A 21 6.31 19.58 -8.35
C ILE A 21 5.42 18.59 -7.61
N ASP A 22 4.18 18.96 -7.35
CA ASP A 22 3.22 18.04 -6.76
C ASP A 22 2.93 16.87 -7.72
N PRO A 23 2.87 15.63 -7.22
CA PRO A 23 2.55 14.49 -8.05
C PRO A 23 1.11 14.62 -8.60
N TYR A 24 0.91 14.22 -9.84
CA TYR A 24 -0.42 14.17 -10.45
C TYR A 24 -1.34 13.19 -9.72
N ARG A 25 -0.83 12.06 -9.28
CA ARG A 25 -1.54 11.02 -8.54
C ARG A 25 -0.60 10.26 -7.62
N LYS A 26 -1.12 9.89 -6.45
CA LYS A 26 -0.43 8.99 -5.53
C LYS A 26 -1.14 7.64 -5.47
N TYR A 27 -0.35 6.60 -5.38
CA TYR A 27 -0.81 5.26 -5.04
C TYR A 27 -0.21 4.89 -3.68
N LEU A 28 -1.07 4.71 -2.70
CA LEU A 28 -0.65 4.33 -1.35
C LEU A 28 -0.90 2.84 -1.16
N PHE A 29 0.17 2.07 -1.03
CA PHE A 29 0.13 0.63 -0.80
C PHE A 29 0.10 0.32 0.68
N ILE A 30 -0.84 -0.51 1.09
CA ILE A 30 -0.96 -1.03 2.44
C ILE A 30 -0.90 -2.56 2.33
N CYS A 31 0.17 -3.16 2.88
CA CYS A 31 0.43 -4.60 2.80
C CYS A 31 0.01 -5.29 4.09
N GLU A 32 -0.53 -6.50 3.97
CA GLU A 32 -0.81 -7.38 5.10
C GLU A 32 0.48 -7.91 5.72
N GLY A 33 1.41 -8.36 4.86
CA GLY A 33 2.70 -8.89 5.28
C GLY A 33 3.66 -7.81 5.77
N GLU A 34 4.62 -8.22 6.59
CA GLU A 34 5.60 -7.32 7.17
C GLU A 34 6.93 -7.31 6.42
N ASN A 35 7.26 -8.39 5.76
CA ASN A 35 8.59 -8.61 5.19
C ASN A 35 8.59 -8.66 3.67
N THR A 36 8.02 -9.70 3.10
CA THR A 36 8.18 -10.01 1.66
C THR A 36 7.54 -8.95 0.77
N GLU A 37 6.28 -8.60 1.03
CA GLU A 37 5.55 -7.59 0.26
C GLU A 37 6.14 -6.19 0.45
N VAL A 38 6.48 -5.84 1.69
CA VAL A 38 7.09 -4.54 2.02
C VAL A 38 8.46 -4.41 1.34
N TRP A 39 9.28 -5.44 1.36
CA TRP A 39 10.57 -5.47 0.65
C TRP A 39 10.41 -5.28 -0.85
N TYR A 40 9.47 -6.00 -1.44
CA TYR A 40 9.19 -5.93 -2.87
C TYR A 40 8.77 -4.51 -3.29
N PHE A 41 7.78 -3.93 -2.61
CA PHE A 41 7.28 -2.59 -2.96
C PHE A 41 8.29 -1.49 -2.66
N ARG A 42 9.08 -1.63 -1.59
CA ARG A 42 10.17 -0.69 -1.31
C ARG A 42 11.21 -0.70 -2.44
N HIS A 43 11.63 -1.87 -2.88
CA HIS A 43 12.55 -1.99 -3.99
C HIS A 43 11.96 -1.46 -5.31
N LEU A 44 10.69 -1.74 -5.58
CA LEU A 44 9.98 -1.20 -6.74
C LEU A 44 9.97 0.34 -6.74
N ILE A 45 9.77 0.95 -5.59
CA ILE A 45 9.84 2.42 -5.43
C ILE A 45 11.27 2.92 -5.73
N GLU A 46 12.29 2.23 -5.25
CA GLU A 46 13.69 2.60 -5.48
C GLU A 46 14.09 2.57 -6.96
N ILE A 47 13.63 1.55 -7.70
CA ILE A 47 13.95 1.37 -9.13
C ILE A 47 12.88 1.93 -10.08
N ARG A 48 11.94 2.72 -9.59
CA ARG A 48 10.80 3.22 -10.39
C ARG A 48 11.20 3.94 -11.67
N LYS A 49 12.33 4.64 -11.66
CA LYS A 49 12.86 5.34 -12.84
C LYS A 49 13.34 4.36 -13.90
N GLU A 50 14.01 3.30 -13.49
CA GLU A 50 14.50 2.24 -14.36
C GLU A 50 13.36 1.46 -14.99
N LEU A 51 12.25 1.31 -14.26
CA LEU A 51 11.03 0.68 -14.75
C LEU A 51 10.20 1.60 -15.67
N GLY A 52 10.61 2.85 -15.86
CA GLY A 52 9.89 3.79 -16.71
C GLY A 52 8.57 4.28 -16.12
N ILE A 53 8.40 4.22 -14.79
CA ILE A 53 7.20 4.75 -14.13
C ILE A 53 7.20 6.28 -14.28
N ASN A 54 6.05 6.83 -14.70
CA ASN A 54 5.89 8.25 -14.93
C ASN A 54 6.32 9.06 -13.69
N PRO A 55 7.20 10.06 -13.82
CA PRO A 55 7.65 10.89 -12.69
C PRO A 55 6.54 11.62 -11.93
N LEU A 56 5.40 11.84 -12.56
CA LEU A 56 4.24 12.49 -11.93
C LEU A 56 3.38 11.54 -11.09
N ILE A 57 3.71 10.26 -11.08
CA ILE A 57 3.05 9.26 -10.23
C ILE A 57 3.94 9.03 -9.00
N ASP A 58 3.39 9.30 -7.83
CA ASP A 58 4.03 8.96 -6.56
C ASP A 58 3.55 7.60 -6.07
N ILE A 59 4.46 6.77 -5.64
CA ILE A 59 4.18 5.47 -5.02
C ILE A 59 4.64 5.55 -3.58
N GLN A 60 3.71 5.39 -2.67
CA GLN A 60 3.97 5.41 -1.23
C GLN A 60 3.64 4.06 -0.63
N LEU A 61 4.44 3.63 0.32
CA LEU A 61 4.23 2.41 1.07
C LEU A 61 3.94 2.77 2.53
N LEU A 62 2.81 2.30 3.05
CA LEU A 62 2.47 2.44 4.44
C LEU A 62 3.12 1.31 5.24
N GLU A 63 4.10 1.65 6.05
CA GLU A 63 4.76 0.71 6.94
C GLU A 63 4.11 0.73 8.32
N ARG A 64 3.87 -0.47 8.85
CA ARG A 64 3.36 -0.62 10.21
C ARG A 64 4.49 -0.46 11.23
N THR A 65 4.15 0.06 12.41
CA THR A 65 5.08 0.11 13.53
C THR A 65 5.22 -1.25 14.19
N GLU A 66 6.30 -1.44 14.93
CA GLU A 66 6.59 -2.68 15.69
C GLU A 66 5.44 -3.11 16.60
N GLU A 67 4.66 -2.17 17.13
CA GLU A 67 3.53 -2.44 18.02
C GLU A 67 2.34 -3.10 17.31
N ASP A 68 2.22 -2.94 16.00
CA ASP A 68 1.11 -3.47 15.19
C ASP A 68 1.43 -4.79 14.48
N LYS A 69 2.64 -5.33 14.64
CA LYS A 69 3.11 -6.53 13.93
C LYS A 69 2.30 -7.80 14.25
N THR A 70 1.66 -7.86 15.40
CA THR A 70 0.97 -9.07 15.87
C THR A 70 -0.40 -9.31 15.24
N ASN A 71 -0.94 -8.36 14.48
CA ASN A 71 -2.30 -8.40 13.94
C ASN A 71 -2.33 -8.22 12.42
N SER A 72 -1.68 -9.12 11.68
CA SER A 72 -1.85 -9.18 10.22
C SER A 72 -3.22 -9.76 9.87
N ASN A 73 -4.16 -8.90 9.52
CA ASN A 73 -5.50 -9.27 9.14
C ASN A 73 -6.02 -8.25 8.10
N PRO A 74 -6.63 -8.67 6.97
CA PRO A 74 -7.21 -7.76 5.97
C PRO A 74 -8.23 -6.78 6.55
N LYS A 75 -8.94 -7.14 7.59
CA LYS A 75 -9.79 -6.20 8.33
C LYS A 75 -9.03 -4.96 8.78
N LYS A 76 -7.84 -5.15 9.30
CA LYS A 76 -6.96 -4.05 9.72
C LYS A 76 -6.52 -3.17 8.57
N LEU A 77 -6.25 -3.74 7.40
CA LEU A 77 -5.92 -2.97 6.20
C LEU A 77 -7.05 -2.01 5.84
N ILE A 78 -8.28 -2.50 5.88
CA ILE A 78 -9.48 -1.69 5.61
C ILE A 78 -9.66 -0.60 6.67
N GLU A 79 -9.43 -0.91 7.93
CA GLU A 79 -9.47 0.08 9.03
C GLU A 79 -8.45 1.21 8.81
N TYR A 80 -7.22 0.87 8.41
CA TYR A 80 -6.18 1.86 8.09
C TYR A 80 -6.57 2.70 6.86
N ALA A 81 -7.06 2.07 5.81
CA ALA A 81 -7.51 2.76 4.61
C ALA A 81 -8.65 3.74 4.92
N ASN A 82 -9.63 3.32 5.70
CA ASN A 82 -10.72 4.17 6.15
C ASN A 82 -10.25 5.32 7.04
N ALA A 83 -9.25 5.09 7.89
CA ALA A 83 -8.66 6.15 8.71
C ALA A 83 -8.00 7.22 7.85
N ILE A 84 -7.33 6.84 6.76
CA ILE A 84 -6.72 7.78 5.81
C ILE A 84 -7.79 8.63 5.12
N ILE A 85 -8.89 8.01 4.68
CA ILE A 85 -10.00 8.73 4.02
C ILE A 85 -10.69 9.69 5.00
N ARG A 86 -10.83 9.31 6.28
CA ARG A 86 -11.45 10.17 7.29
C ARG A 86 -10.58 11.37 7.69
N THR A 87 -9.25 11.23 7.60
CA THR A 87 -8.30 12.28 7.95
C THR A 87 -7.28 12.51 6.83
N PRO A 88 -7.75 12.89 5.61
CA PRO A 88 -6.90 12.94 4.43
C PRO A 88 -5.78 13.98 4.56
N SER A 89 -6.00 15.09 5.24
CA SER A 89 -4.99 16.12 5.45
C SER A 89 -3.78 15.64 6.23
N LYS A 90 -3.97 14.71 7.18
CA LYS A 90 -2.89 14.14 7.98
C LYS A 90 -1.90 13.33 7.13
N PHE A 91 -2.39 12.73 6.05
CA PHE A 91 -1.62 11.87 5.13
C PHE A 91 -1.28 12.58 3.81
N ASN A 92 -1.61 13.85 3.70
CA ASN A 92 -1.49 14.59 2.43
C ASN A 92 -2.13 13.80 1.25
N PHE A 93 -3.33 13.30 1.47
CA PHE A 93 -4.07 12.44 0.56
C PHE A 93 -5.24 13.20 -0.06
N ASP A 94 -5.36 13.14 -1.40
CA ASP A 94 -6.48 13.71 -2.14
C ASP A 94 -7.48 12.62 -2.52
N VAL A 95 -8.63 12.60 -1.86
CA VAL A 95 -9.67 11.57 -2.05
C VAL A 95 -10.15 11.46 -3.50
N ASN A 96 -10.11 12.55 -4.26
CA ASN A 96 -10.59 12.56 -5.65
C ASN A 96 -9.55 12.03 -6.64
N ARG A 97 -8.29 12.13 -6.31
CA ARG A 97 -7.18 11.91 -7.22
C ARG A 97 -6.34 10.69 -6.87
N ASP A 98 -6.06 10.52 -5.60
CA ASP A 98 -5.17 9.49 -5.09
C ASP A 98 -5.90 8.16 -4.88
N LYS A 99 -5.17 7.06 -4.88
CA LYS A 99 -5.71 5.71 -4.73
C LYS A 99 -5.02 4.96 -3.61
N ILE A 100 -5.79 4.13 -2.92
CA ILE A 100 -5.28 3.21 -1.91
C ILE A 100 -5.32 1.81 -2.50
N VAL A 101 -4.21 1.09 -2.40
CA VAL A 101 -4.06 -0.30 -2.85
C VAL A 101 -3.85 -1.18 -1.62
N LEU A 102 -4.75 -2.13 -1.41
CA LEU A 102 -4.65 -3.11 -0.34
C LEU A 102 -4.03 -4.40 -0.88
N VAL A 103 -2.93 -4.82 -0.31
CA VAL A 103 -2.17 -6.01 -0.72
C VAL A 103 -2.28 -7.09 0.35
N PHE A 104 -2.88 -8.22 0.00
CA PHE A 104 -3.05 -9.34 0.92
C PHE A 104 -3.17 -10.69 0.22
N ASP A 105 -3.04 -11.77 0.98
CA ASP A 105 -3.12 -13.14 0.50
C ASP A 105 -4.53 -13.71 0.66
N ALA A 106 -4.95 -14.53 -0.30
CA ALA A 106 -6.25 -15.20 -0.26
C ALA A 106 -6.24 -16.52 0.51
N ASP A 107 -5.09 -17.09 0.81
CA ASP A 107 -4.95 -18.42 1.40
C ASP A 107 -5.66 -18.60 2.74
N ILE A 108 -5.62 -17.57 3.59
CA ILE A 108 -6.23 -17.56 4.92
C ILE A 108 -7.77 -17.63 4.87
N TYR A 109 -8.37 -17.25 3.73
CA TYR A 109 -9.81 -17.07 3.59
C TYR A 109 -10.53 -18.18 2.83
N GLN A 110 -9.80 -19.15 2.29
CA GLN A 110 -10.40 -20.29 1.58
C GLN A 110 -11.35 -21.09 2.48
N GLU A 111 -11.05 -21.16 3.78
CA GLU A 111 -11.89 -21.84 4.77
C GLU A 111 -13.07 -20.98 5.30
N LYS A 112 -13.05 -19.65 5.06
CA LYS A 112 -14.03 -18.69 5.59
C LYS A 112 -14.61 -17.79 4.50
N LEU A 113 -15.22 -18.39 3.50
CA LEU A 113 -15.75 -17.70 2.31
C LEU A 113 -16.65 -16.50 2.63
N GLU A 114 -17.47 -16.58 3.66
CA GLU A 114 -18.36 -15.48 4.05
C GLU A 114 -17.60 -14.27 4.61
N SER A 115 -16.58 -14.53 5.43
CA SER A 115 -15.72 -13.46 5.95
C SER A 115 -14.95 -12.76 4.82
N TYR A 116 -14.50 -13.53 3.85
CA TYR A 116 -13.84 -13.01 2.65
C TYR A 116 -14.78 -12.13 1.82
N ARG A 117 -16.00 -12.57 1.58
CA ARG A 117 -17.02 -11.77 0.86
C ARG A 117 -17.33 -10.46 1.55
N ARG A 118 -17.43 -10.45 2.89
CA ARG A 118 -17.62 -9.21 3.66
C ARG A 118 -16.44 -8.25 3.46
N ILE A 119 -15.22 -8.75 3.54
CA ILE A 119 -14.01 -7.95 3.32
C ILE A 119 -14.00 -7.34 1.91
N LEU A 120 -14.33 -8.12 0.88
CA LEU A 120 -14.43 -7.61 -0.48
C LEU A 120 -15.51 -6.53 -0.63
N ASN A 121 -16.62 -6.67 0.06
CA ASN A 121 -17.69 -5.67 0.05
C ASN A 121 -17.28 -4.39 0.77
N ASP A 122 -16.63 -4.50 1.92
CA ASP A 122 -16.18 -3.35 2.71
C ASP A 122 -15.03 -2.59 2.04
N ALA A 123 -14.30 -3.25 1.15
CA ALA A 123 -13.14 -2.71 0.44
C ALA A 123 -13.45 -2.21 -0.98
N LYS A 124 -14.70 -2.05 -1.37
CA LYS A 124 -15.10 -1.67 -2.74
C LYS A 124 -14.51 -0.35 -3.25
N GLU A 125 -14.19 0.56 -2.36
CA GLU A 125 -13.63 1.87 -2.69
C GLU A 125 -12.12 1.83 -2.93
N PHE A 126 -11.47 0.70 -2.62
CA PHE A 126 -10.03 0.52 -2.73
C PHE A 126 -9.66 -0.39 -3.89
N ILE A 127 -8.43 -0.27 -4.37
CA ILE A 127 -7.85 -1.23 -5.31
C ILE A 127 -7.36 -2.43 -4.50
N LEU A 128 -7.80 -3.62 -4.87
CA LEU A 128 -7.39 -4.86 -4.21
C LEU A 128 -6.34 -5.58 -5.05
N ALA A 129 -5.18 -5.82 -4.47
CA ALA A 129 -4.11 -6.65 -5.03
C ALA A 129 -4.03 -7.94 -4.20
N ILE A 130 -4.72 -8.97 -4.66
CA ILE A 130 -4.89 -10.22 -3.92
C ILE A 130 -4.02 -11.30 -4.56
N SER A 131 -3.12 -11.90 -3.78
CA SER A 131 -2.32 -13.05 -4.19
C SER A 131 -3.06 -14.35 -3.85
N ASN A 132 -3.10 -15.29 -4.79
CA ASN A 132 -3.73 -16.57 -4.58
C ASN A 132 -2.79 -17.72 -5.01
N PRO A 133 -2.34 -18.58 -4.10
CA PRO A 133 -2.66 -18.57 -2.65
C PRO A 133 -1.90 -17.50 -1.85
N CYS A 134 -0.68 -17.15 -2.23
CA CYS A 134 0.16 -16.24 -1.46
C CYS A 134 1.12 -15.42 -2.36
N PHE A 135 1.67 -14.36 -1.80
CA PHE A 135 2.56 -13.44 -2.50
C PHE A 135 3.89 -14.10 -2.94
N GLU A 136 4.39 -15.04 -2.17
CA GLU A 136 5.62 -15.77 -2.50
C GLU A 136 5.48 -16.55 -3.81
N LEU A 137 4.31 -17.10 -4.12
CA LEU A 137 4.04 -17.73 -5.41
C LEU A 137 4.14 -16.73 -6.56
N PHE A 138 3.60 -15.52 -6.37
CA PHE A 138 3.73 -14.43 -7.34
C PHE A 138 5.20 -14.12 -7.62
N LEU A 139 6.05 -14.04 -6.60
CA LEU A 139 7.49 -13.80 -6.76
C LEU A 139 8.18 -14.92 -7.54
N LEU A 140 7.83 -16.18 -7.29
CA LEU A 140 8.39 -17.32 -8.01
C LEU A 140 8.09 -17.32 -9.52
N LEU A 141 7.02 -16.67 -9.94
CA LEU A 141 6.66 -16.53 -11.35
C LEU A 141 7.53 -15.51 -12.11
N HIS A 142 8.33 -14.72 -11.38
CA HIS A 142 9.20 -13.70 -11.96
C HIS A 142 10.67 -14.16 -12.09
N VAL A 143 10.96 -15.39 -11.74
CA VAL A 143 12.31 -15.97 -11.79
C VAL A 143 12.54 -16.69 -13.11
#